data_310805ccf352d9805500e06ee7652e99
#
_entry.id   310805ccf352d9805500e06ee7652e99
#
_cell.length_a   1.000
_cell.length_b   1.000
_cell.length_c   1.000
_cell.angle_alpha   90.00
_cell.angle_beta   90.00
_cell.angle_gamma   90.00
#
_symmetry.space_group_name_H-M   'P 1'
#
loop_
_entity.id
_entity.type
_entity.pdbx_description
1 polymer ?
#
loop_
_entity_poly.entity_id
_entity_poly.type
_entity_poly.pdbx_seq_one_letter_code
_entity_poly.pdbx_strand_id
1 'polypeptide(L)'
;NPYNARPLMQKHGNREIWVNPPPIPLETDELDGVFDLPYARVPHPAYGKEKIPAYEMIKTSVNIMRGCFGGCTFCSITEHEGRIIQSRSQESILKEIEDIREKVPGFTGHISDLGGPTANMYRLTCKDMPTLSKCRRLSCVYPTICKNLITDHKHTTALYRAARKLKGVNRISIASGLRYDLAI
;
A
#
# COMPACT_ATOMS: atom_id res chain seq x y z
N ASN A 1 -15.39 -6.27 -4.13
CA ASN A 1 -14.95 -7.31 -3.20
C ASN A 1 -14.72 -8.60 -3.99
N PRO A 2 -13.48 -9.12 -4.07
CA PRO A 2 -13.14 -10.28 -4.91
C PRO A 2 -13.88 -11.56 -4.50
N TYR A 3 -14.24 -11.72 -3.24
CA TYR A 3 -14.91 -12.91 -2.73
C TYR A 3 -16.40 -13.02 -3.10
N ASN A 4 -17.02 -11.95 -3.59
CA ASN A 4 -18.43 -11.96 -3.99
C ASN A 4 -18.72 -11.20 -5.30
N ALA A 5 -17.68 -10.79 -6.01
CA ALA A 5 -17.82 -10.19 -7.32
C ALA A 5 -18.22 -11.26 -8.37
N ARG A 6 -18.94 -10.82 -9.39
CA ARG A 6 -19.29 -11.65 -10.54
C ARG A 6 -18.60 -11.11 -11.79
N PRO A 7 -18.30 -11.95 -12.77
CA PRO A 7 -17.86 -11.47 -14.07
C PRO A 7 -18.98 -10.61 -14.69
N LEU A 8 -18.57 -9.61 -15.43
CA LEU A 8 -19.47 -8.70 -16.14
C LEU A 8 -19.23 -8.84 -17.65
N MET A 9 -20.30 -8.78 -18.41
CA MET A 9 -20.23 -8.71 -19.87
C MET A 9 -20.90 -7.42 -20.34
N GLN A 10 -20.22 -6.69 -21.19
CA GLN A 10 -20.74 -5.45 -21.79
C GLN A 10 -20.68 -5.53 -23.30
N LYS A 11 -21.80 -5.28 -23.97
CA LYS A 11 -21.84 -5.10 -25.43
C LYS A 11 -21.23 -3.75 -25.81
N HIS A 12 -20.41 -3.77 -26.86
CA HIS A 12 -19.78 -2.58 -27.41
C HIS A 12 -19.80 -2.64 -28.92
N GLY A 13 -20.89 -2.17 -29.55
CA GLY A 13 -21.19 -2.34 -30.95
C GLY A 13 -21.39 -3.82 -31.30
N ASN A 14 -20.56 -4.34 -32.19
CA ASN A 14 -20.56 -5.75 -32.62
C ASN A 14 -19.59 -6.63 -31.82
N ARG A 15 -19.00 -6.12 -30.73
CA ARG A 15 -18.08 -6.85 -29.87
C ARG A 15 -18.64 -6.93 -28.44
N GLU A 16 -18.10 -7.84 -27.68
CA GLU A 16 -18.40 -8.00 -26.26
C GLU A 16 -17.11 -7.87 -25.47
N ILE A 17 -17.18 -7.14 -24.35
CA ILE A 17 -16.09 -7.02 -23.38
C ILE A 17 -16.46 -7.86 -22.19
N TRP A 18 -15.60 -8.82 -21.86
CA TRP A 18 -15.71 -9.63 -20.67
C TRP A 18 -14.77 -9.06 -19.59
N VAL A 19 -15.32 -8.72 -18.41
CA VAL A 19 -14.58 -8.23 -17.26
C VAL A 19 -14.60 -9.31 -16.18
N ASN A 20 -13.44 -9.87 -15.90
CA ASN A 20 -13.29 -10.85 -14.82
C ASN A 20 -13.50 -10.20 -13.43
N PRO A 21 -13.89 -10.97 -12.42
CA PRO A 21 -13.86 -10.51 -11.04
C PRO A 21 -12.46 -10.02 -10.66
N PRO A 22 -12.34 -9.08 -9.70
CA PRO A 22 -11.05 -8.69 -9.17
C PRO A 22 -10.28 -9.90 -8.63
N PRO A 23 -8.95 -9.93 -8.77
CA PRO A 23 -8.13 -11.02 -8.21
C PRO A 23 -8.27 -11.08 -6.70
N ILE A 24 -8.05 -12.26 -6.13
CA ILE A 24 -7.90 -12.43 -4.68
C ILE A 24 -6.65 -11.66 -4.25
N PRO A 25 -6.71 -10.88 -3.15
CA PRO A 25 -5.57 -10.16 -2.64
C PRO A 25 -4.40 -11.09 -2.31
N LEU A 26 -3.18 -10.61 -2.55
CA LEU A 26 -1.97 -11.34 -2.16
C LEU A 26 -1.87 -11.47 -0.64
N GLU A 27 -1.42 -12.62 -0.18
CA GLU A 27 -1.01 -12.81 1.20
C GLU A 27 0.32 -12.07 1.47
N THR A 28 0.69 -11.94 2.74
CA THR A 28 1.87 -11.14 3.12
C THR A 28 3.17 -11.67 2.50
N ASP A 29 3.38 -12.96 2.51
CA ASP A 29 4.57 -13.61 1.96
C ASP A 29 4.65 -13.50 0.42
N GLU A 30 3.52 -13.61 -0.26
CA GLU A 30 3.43 -13.38 -1.70
C GLU A 30 3.78 -11.92 -2.05
N LEU A 31 3.23 -10.96 -1.29
CA LEU A 31 3.51 -9.55 -1.48
C LEU A 31 4.98 -9.21 -1.17
N ASP A 32 5.54 -9.78 -0.11
CA ASP A 32 6.95 -9.64 0.24
C ASP A 32 7.85 -10.18 -0.88
N GLY A 33 7.51 -11.33 -1.47
CA GLY A 33 8.22 -11.89 -2.62
C GLY A 33 8.26 -10.96 -3.83
N VAL A 34 7.18 -10.22 -4.08
CA VAL A 34 7.15 -9.20 -5.15
C VAL A 34 8.12 -8.05 -4.84
N PHE A 35 8.18 -7.60 -3.58
CA PHE A 35 9.08 -6.52 -3.17
C PHE A 35 10.55 -6.96 -3.04
N ASP A 36 10.81 -8.25 -2.89
CA ASP A 36 12.15 -8.85 -2.85
C ASP A 36 12.80 -9.04 -4.24
N LEU A 37 12.07 -8.76 -5.32
CA LEU A 37 12.64 -8.80 -6.67
C LEU A 37 13.82 -7.83 -6.79
N PRO A 38 14.84 -8.15 -7.62
CA PRO A 38 16.08 -7.40 -7.69
C PRO A 38 15.94 -6.06 -8.45
N TYR A 39 15.19 -5.14 -7.88
CA TYR A 39 15.02 -3.80 -8.44
C TYR A 39 16.32 -3.00 -8.33
N ALA A 40 16.71 -2.35 -9.43
CA ALA A 40 17.91 -1.53 -9.49
C ALA A 40 17.82 -0.23 -8.67
N ARG A 41 16.60 0.28 -8.41
CA ARG A 41 16.31 1.53 -7.69
C ARG A 41 17.01 2.78 -8.25
N VAL A 42 17.31 2.76 -9.53
CA VAL A 42 17.91 3.89 -10.27
C VAL A 42 17.11 4.13 -11.54
N PRO A 43 17.20 5.34 -12.13
CA PRO A 43 16.59 5.63 -13.41
C PRO A 43 17.06 4.67 -14.50
N HIS A 44 16.21 4.42 -15.49
CA HIS A 44 16.60 3.61 -16.63
C HIS A 44 17.80 4.22 -17.36
N PRO A 45 18.81 3.44 -17.81
CA PRO A 45 20.02 3.94 -18.46
C PRO A 45 19.79 4.87 -19.66
N ALA A 46 18.64 4.76 -20.32
CA ALA A 46 18.27 5.64 -21.44
C ALA A 46 18.20 7.13 -21.08
N TYR A 47 17.99 7.45 -19.79
CA TYR A 47 17.98 8.84 -19.32
C TYR A 47 19.38 9.43 -19.15
N GLY A 48 20.44 8.62 -19.18
CA GLY A 48 21.81 9.08 -19.06
C GLY A 48 22.06 9.88 -17.78
N LYS A 49 22.43 11.16 -17.96
CA LYS A 49 22.69 12.09 -16.85
C LYS A 49 21.54 13.05 -16.55
N GLU A 50 20.41 12.88 -17.21
CA GLU A 50 19.25 13.76 -17.00
C GLU A 50 18.64 13.56 -15.61
N LYS A 51 18.27 14.67 -14.98
CA LYS A 51 17.56 14.65 -13.71
C LYS A 51 16.08 14.40 -13.95
N ILE A 52 15.53 13.39 -13.30
CA ILE A 52 14.11 13.06 -13.34
C ILE A 52 13.48 13.54 -12.03
N PRO A 53 12.71 14.65 -12.04
CA PRO A 53 12.15 15.22 -10.81
C PRO A 53 11.31 14.23 -10.00
N ALA A 54 10.51 13.40 -10.67
CA ALA A 54 9.71 12.37 -10.01
C ALA A 54 10.56 11.35 -9.27
N TYR A 55 11.67 10.90 -9.88
CA TYR A 55 12.60 9.98 -9.22
C TYR A 55 13.22 10.60 -7.96
N GLU A 56 13.65 11.86 -8.05
CA GLU A 56 14.23 12.57 -6.89
C GLU A 56 13.25 12.64 -5.70
N MET A 57 11.95 12.74 -5.97
CA MET A 57 10.93 12.78 -4.93
C MET A 57 10.71 11.42 -4.25
N ILE A 58 10.77 10.31 -5.02
CA ILE A 58 10.33 9.00 -4.55
C ILE A 58 11.47 8.01 -4.28
N LYS A 59 12.71 8.31 -4.64
CA LYS A 59 13.84 7.38 -4.55
C LYS A 59 14.08 6.78 -3.16
N THR A 60 13.64 7.47 -2.11
CA THR A 60 13.70 7.00 -0.73
C THR A 60 12.32 6.77 -0.12
N SER A 61 11.29 6.60 -0.95
CA SER A 61 9.95 6.20 -0.51
C SER A 61 9.84 4.68 -0.43
N VAL A 62 9.14 4.20 0.58
CA VAL A 62 8.88 2.78 0.84
C VAL A 62 7.40 2.54 0.97
N ASN A 63 6.85 1.70 0.09
CA ASN A 63 5.46 1.29 0.15
C ASN A 63 5.31 0.12 1.13
N ILE A 64 4.43 0.27 2.13
CA ILE A 64 4.23 -0.73 3.18
C ILE A 64 3.00 -1.59 2.98
N MET A 65 2.09 -1.15 2.12
CA MET A 65 0.82 -1.82 1.87
C MET A 65 0.17 -1.37 0.56
N ARG A 66 -0.79 -2.14 0.08
CA ARG A 66 -1.68 -1.79 -1.02
C ARG A 66 -3.12 -1.90 -0.58
N GLY A 67 -4.01 -1.23 -1.32
CA GLY A 67 -5.44 -1.19 -1.02
C GLY A 67 -5.85 -0.03 -0.13
N CYS A 68 -7.14 0.31 -0.20
CA CYS A 68 -7.74 1.36 0.63
C CYS A 68 -9.23 1.11 0.83
N PHE A 69 -9.67 0.99 2.06
CA PHE A 69 -11.07 0.83 2.40
C PHE A 69 -11.83 2.15 2.66
N GLY A 70 -11.21 3.28 2.29
CA GLY A 70 -11.80 4.61 2.46
C GLY A 70 -13.07 4.84 1.63
N GLY A 71 -13.04 4.41 0.37
CA GLY A 71 -14.19 4.55 -0.55
C GLY A 71 -14.57 6.01 -0.84
N CYS A 72 -13.60 6.91 -0.88
CA CYS A 72 -13.82 8.32 -1.19
C CYS A 72 -14.30 8.49 -2.64
N THR A 73 -15.34 9.28 -2.87
CA THR A 73 -16.00 9.41 -4.17
C THR A 73 -15.14 10.04 -5.27
N PHE A 74 -14.12 10.79 -4.89
CA PHE A 74 -13.17 11.45 -5.81
C PHE A 74 -11.92 10.61 -6.10
N CYS A 75 -11.72 9.48 -5.40
CA CYS A 75 -10.47 8.73 -5.42
C CYS A 75 -10.64 7.37 -6.08
N SER A 76 -9.77 7.05 -7.04
CA SER A 76 -9.79 5.78 -7.76
C SER A 76 -8.90 4.69 -7.12
N ILE A 77 -8.18 4.95 -6.04
CA ILE A 77 -7.27 3.97 -5.42
C ILE A 77 -8.02 2.68 -5.04
N THR A 78 -9.20 2.81 -4.45
CA THR A 78 -10.04 1.65 -4.09
C THR A 78 -10.37 0.76 -5.29
N GLU A 79 -10.50 1.36 -6.49
CA GLU A 79 -10.81 0.64 -7.74
C GLU A 79 -9.55 -0.02 -8.34
N HIS A 80 -8.38 0.61 -8.20
CA HIS A 80 -7.13 0.09 -8.74
C HIS A 80 -6.48 -0.96 -7.83
N GLU A 81 -6.40 -0.69 -6.54
CA GLU A 81 -5.69 -1.54 -5.57
C GLU A 81 -6.63 -2.43 -4.75
N GLY A 82 -7.93 -2.18 -4.86
CA GLY A 82 -8.94 -2.87 -4.07
C GLY A 82 -9.16 -2.29 -2.68
N ARG A 83 -10.15 -2.84 -1.99
CA ARG A 83 -10.59 -2.41 -0.65
C ARG A 83 -9.96 -3.20 0.48
N ILE A 84 -9.39 -4.35 0.17
CA ILE A 84 -8.76 -5.22 1.15
C ILE A 84 -7.29 -4.83 1.24
N ILE A 85 -6.86 -4.54 2.46
CA ILE A 85 -5.47 -4.15 2.69
C ILE A 85 -4.56 -5.36 2.55
N GLN A 86 -3.58 -5.24 1.67
CA GLN A 86 -2.49 -6.18 1.48
C GLN A 86 -1.25 -5.56 2.11
N SER A 87 -0.79 -6.11 3.21
CA SER A 87 0.32 -5.52 3.97
C SER A 87 1.58 -6.37 3.85
N ARG A 88 2.70 -5.71 3.66
CA ARG A 88 4.02 -6.33 3.75
C ARG A 88 4.36 -6.69 5.20
N SER A 89 5.29 -7.62 5.39
CA SER A 89 5.88 -7.88 6.69
C SER A 89 6.77 -6.71 7.14
N GLN A 90 6.97 -6.59 8.44
CA GLN A 90 7.90 -5.62 8.99
C GLN A 90 9.33 -5.89 8.50
N GLU A 91 9.70 -7.16 8.42
CA GLU A 91 11.00 -7.63 7.99
C GLU A 91 11.31 -7.20 6.55
N SER A 92 10.38 -7.41 5.62
CA SER A 92 10.49 -7.00 4.22
C SER A 92 10.66 -5.48 4.10
N ILE A 93 9.90 -4.70 4.87
CA ILE A 93 9.97 -3.24 4.86
C ILE A 93 11.33 -2.74 5.41
N LEU A 94 11.79 -3.30 6.52
CA LEU A 94 13.08 -2.91 7.12
C LEU A 94 14.25 -3.26 6.22
N LYS A 95 14.23 -4.44 5.57
CA LYS A 95 15.21 -4.84 4.56
C LYS A 95 15.27 -3.86 3.40
N GLU A 96 14.12 -3.40 2.91
CA GLU A 96 14.07 -2.41 1.83
C GLU A 96 14.67 -1.06 2.25
N ILE A 97 14.46 -0.63 3.49
CA ILE A 97 15.10 0.60 4.02
C ILE A 97 16.62 0.44 4.08
N GLU A 98 17.12 -0.73 4.44
CA GLU A 98 18.56 -1.03 4.42
C GLU A 98 19.10 -1.06 3.00
N ASP A 99 18.39 -1.65 2.06
CA ASP A 99 18.72 -1.63 0.64
C ASP A 99 18.79 -0.21 0.06
N ILE A 100 17.85 0.67 0.46
CA ILE A 100 17.88 2.08 0.06
C ILE A 100 19.15 2.76 0.59
N ARG A 101 19.48 2.54 1.86
CA ARG A 101 20.69 3.09 2.48
C ARG A 101 21.95 2.70 1.72
N GLU A 102 22.01 1.45 1.23
CA GLU A 102 23.20 0.89 0.59
C GLU A 102 23.27 1.19 -0.90
N LYS A 103 22.12 1.20 -1.59
CA LYS A 103 22.06 1.24 -3.06
C LYS A 103 21.71 2.61 -3.63
N VAL A 104 21.01 3.48 -2.86
CA VAL A 104 20.59 4.79 -3.40
C VAL A 104 21.71 5.82 -3.23
N PRO A 105 22.28 6.35 -4.33
CA PRO A 105 23.37 7.33 -4.27
C PRO A 105 22.93 8.60 -3.52
N GLY A 106 23.79 9.06 -2.60
CA GLY A 106 23.54 10.30 -1.84
C GLY A 106 22.44 10.17 -0.79
N PHE A 107 22.16 8.98 -0.28
CA PHE A 107 21.21 8.80 0.81
C PHE A 107 21.65 9.58 2.06
N THR A 108 20.77 10.42 2.57
CA THR A 108 21.03 11.35 3.69
C THR A 108 20.49 10.87 5.03
N GLY A 109 20.00 9.64 5.11
CA GLY A 109 19.33 9.11 6.31
C GLY A 109 17.83 9.46 6.38
N HIS A 110 17.26 10.03 5.32
CA HIS A 110 15.85 10.40 5.27
C HIS A 110 15.05 9.47 4.36
N ILE A 111 14.10 8.74 4.96
CA ILE A 111 13.04 8.05 4.24
C ILE A 111 11.94 9.07 3.98
N SER A 112 11.75 9.42 2.72
CA SER A 112 10.84 10.50 2.31
C SER A 112 9.36 10.15 2.51
N ASP A 113 9.04 8.87 2.42
CA ASP A 113 7.72 8.33 2.77
C ASP A 113 7.86 6.88 3.23
N LEU A 114 7.30 6.55 4.38
CA LEU A 114 7.06 5.19 4.81
C LEU A 114 5.55 5.02 4.90
N GLY A 115 4.92 4.60 3.81
CA GLY A 115 3.48 4.69 3.70
C GLY A 115 2.87 3.85 2.60
N GLY A 116 1.73 4.32 2.11
CA GLY A 116 0.92 3.66 1.09
C GLY A 116 -0.28 4.52 0.75
N PRO A 117 -1.35 4.00 0.18
CA PRO A 117 -2.55 4.79 -0.13
C PRO A 117 -3.08 5.59 1.06
N THR A 118 -2.95 5.02 2.26
CA THR A 118 -3.23 5.69 3.55
C THR A 118 -2.41 4.96 4.62
N ALA A 119 -1.36 5.57 5.13
CA ALA A 119 -0.35 4.90 5.94
C ALA A 119 -0.89 4.22 7.21
N ASN A 120 -1.90 4.81 7.86
CA ASN A 120 -2.50 4.22 9.05
C ASN A 120 -3.58 3.16 8.78
N MET A 121 -3.67 2.66 7.55
CA MET A 121 -4.41 1.43 7.26
C MET A 121 -3.53 0.17 7.28
N TYR A 122 -2.23 0.31 7.47
CA TYR A 122 -1.29 -0.81 7.54
C TYR A 122 -1.74 -1.84 8.59
N ARG A 123 -1.89 -3.10 8.14
CA ARG A 123 -2.37 -4.23 8.96
C ARG A 123 -3.79 -4.09 9.52
N LEU A 124 -4.58 -3.11 9.06
CA LEU A 124 -5.99 -3.05 9.43
C LEU A 124 -6.81 -3.92 8.47
N THR A 125 -7.70 -4.71 9.04
CA THR A 125 -8.54 -5.65 8.29
C THR A 125 -9.90 -5.83 8.97
N CYS A 126 -10.79 -6.57 8.33
CA CYS A 126 -12.03 -7.02 8.96
C CYS A 126 -11.72 -8.07 10.04
N LYS A 127 -12.50 -8.10 11.11
CA LYS A 127 -12.30 -9.02 12.24
C LYS A 127 -12.44 -10.50 11.87
N ASP A 128 -13.22 -10.80 10.84
CA ASP A 128 -13.44 -12.18 10.41
C ASP A 128 -13.67 -12.30 8.90
N MET A 129 -13.23 -13.40 8.34
CA MET A 129 -13.36 -13.72 6.91
C MET A 129 -14.81 -13.98 6.46
N PRO A 130 -15.69 -14.65 7.23
CA PRO A 130 -17.08 -14.82 6.85
C PRO A 130 -17.81 -13.50 6.63
N THR A 131 -17.55 -12.49 7.46
CA THR A 131 -18.09 -11.13 7.28
C THR A 131 -17.46 -10.45 6.07
N LEU A 132 -16.15 -10.54 5.91
CA LEU A 132 -15.42 -9.93 4.79
C LEU A 132 -15.91 -10.48 3.45
N SER A 133 -16.04 -11.79 3.31
CA SER A 133 -16.42 -12.45 2.05
C SER A 133 -17.81 -12.03 1.57
N LYS A 134 -18.75 -11.76 2.47
CA LYS A 134 -20.12 -11.33 2.16
C LYS A 134 -20.28 -9.80 2.08
N CYS A 135 -19.27 -9.05 2.48
CA CYS A 135 -19.37 -7.59 2.63
C CYS A 135 -19.57 -6.89 1.28
N ARG A 136 -20.58 -6.01 1.22
CA ARG A 136 -20.88 -5.15 0.07
C ARG A 136 -20.76 -3.65 0.37
N ARG A 137 -20.24 -3.28 1.55
CA ARG A 137 -20.04 -1.87 1.89
C ARG A 137 -19.01 -1.25 0.93
N LEU A 138 -19.28 -0.02 0.51
CA LEU A 138 -18.33 0.76 -0.32
C LEU A 138 -17.19 1.35 0.51
N SER A 139 -17.44 1.61 1.80
CA SER A 139 -16.45 2.17 2.73
C SER A 139 -16.52 1.46 4.09
N CYS A 140 -15.36 1.29 4.72
CA CYS A 140 -15.28 0.81 6.11
C CYS A 140 -15.28 1.95 7.14
N VAL A 141 -15.20 3.20 6.68
CA VAL A 141 -15.09 4.39 7.55
C VAL A 141 -16.24 5.38 7.38
N TYR A 142 -17.04 5.26 6.32
CA TYR A 142 -18.18 6.14 6.06
C TYR A 142 -19.50 5.34 5.95
N PRO A 143 -20.65 5.85 6.43
CA PRO A 143 -20.85 7.09 7.23
C PRO A 143 -20.31 7.01 8.66
N THR A 144 -20.00 5.82 9.13
CA THR A 144 -19.39 5.55 10.44
C THR A 144 -18.37 4.43 10.30
N ILE A 145 -17.39 4.40 11.21
CA ILE A 145 -16.41 3.31 11.27
C ILE A 145 -17.13 1.98 11.46
N CYS A 146 -16.81 1.01 10.61
CA CYS A 146 -17.42 -0.30 10.65
C CYS A 146 -17.06 -1.02 11.96
N LYS A 147 -18.04 -1.50 12.71
CA LYS A 147 -17.84 -2.24 13.96
C LYS A 147 -16.99 -3.52 13.78
N ASN A 148 -16.94 -4.05 12.56
CA ASN A 148 -16.14 -5.23 12.23
C ASN A 148 -14.72 -4.87 11.74
N LEU A 149 -14.36 -3.60 11.66
CA LEU A 149 -13.01 -3.18 11.34
C LEU A 149 -12.11 -3.27 12.59
N ILE A 150 -10.92 -3.84 12.43
CA ILE A 150 -9.85 -3.70 13.42
C ILE A 150 -9.28 -2.29 13.26
N THR A 151 -9.19 -1.53 14.35
CA THR A 151 -8.68 -0.15 14.36
C THR A 151 -7.42 0.03 15.22
N ASP A 152 -6.83 -1.07 15.72
CA ASP A 152 -5.63 -1.04 16.54
C ASP A 152 -4.37 -0.79 15.69
N HIS A 153 -3.69 0.30 15.95
CA HIS A 153 -2.49 0.76 15.23
C HIS A 153 -1.17 0.21 15.80
N LYS A 154 -1.20 -0.84 16.63
CA LYS A 154 0.01 -1.41 17.25
C LYS A 154 1.07 -1.82 16.21
N HIS A 155 0.64 -2.42 15.09
CA HIS A 155 1.54 -2.84 14.02
C HIS A 155 2.19 -1.65 13.32
N THR A 156 1.42 -0.62 13.01
CA THR A 156 1.92 0.63 12.44
C THR A 156 2.93 1.29 13.37
N THR A 157 2.59 1.41 14.65
CA THR A 157 3.48 2.01 15.67
C THR A 157 4.76 1.20 15.85
N ALA A 158 4.67 -0.13 15.88
CA ALA A 158 5.83 -1.01 15.98
C ALA A 158 6.76 -0.86 14.78
N LEU A 159 6.21 -0.84 13.54
CA LEU A 159 6.97 -0.64 12.32
C LEU A 159 7.75 0.68 12.35
N TYR A 160 7.09 1.81 12.63
CA TYR A 160 7.77 3.11 12.67
C TYR A 160 8.85 3.18 13.76
N ARG A 161 8.61 2.57 14.91
CA ARG A 161 9.64 2.48 15.99
C ARG A 161 10.83 1.63 15.54
N ALA A 162 10.60 0.51 14.88
CA ALA A 162 11.67 -0.35 14.37
C ALA A 162 12.48 0.36 13.28
N ALA A 163 11.81 0.95 12.28
CA ALA A 163 12.45 1.65 11.18
C ALA A 163 13.33 2.82 11.66
N ARG A 164 12.87 3.57 12.67
CA ARG A 164 13.67 4.68 13.27
C ARG A 164 14.92 4.23 14.04
N LYS A 165 15.01 2.96 14.40
CA LYS A 165 16.18 2.39 15.07
C LYS A 165 17.24 1.88 14.10
N LEU A 166 16.95 1.80 12.81
CA LEU A 166 17.92 1.34 11.82
C LEU A 166 19.11 2.31 11.74
N LYS A 167 20.31 1.74 11.73
CA LYS A 167 21.55 2.51 11.61
C LYS A 167 21.55 3.34 10.33
N GLY A 168 21.87 4.63 10.46
CA GLY A 168 21.92 5.55 9.33
C GLY A 168 20.55 6.10 8.90
N VAL A 169 19.48 5.77 9.59
CA VAL A 169 18.15 6.40 9.41
C VAL A 169 17.99 7.49 10.46
N ASN A 170 17.90 8.75 10.03
CA ASN A 170 17.79 9.92 10.91
C ASN A 170 16.36 10.46 10.95
N ARG A 171 15.62 10.27 9.86
CA ARG A 171 14.26 10.79 9.69
C ARG A 171 13.39 9.86 8.86
N ILE A 172 12.14 9.70 9.31
CA ILE A 172 11.09 9.03 8.53
C ILE A 172 9.91 9.97 8.44
N SER A 173 9.46 10.24 7.22
CA SER A 173 8.26 11.02 6.93
C SER A 173 7.11 10.12 6.51
N ILE A 174 5.90 10.63 6.65
CA ILE A 174 4.67 10.06 6.11
C ILE A 174 4.12 11.11 5.14
N ALA A 175 4.44 10.96 3.86
CA ALA A 175 3.98 11.88 2.81
C ALA A 175 2.68 11.41 2.16
N SER A 176 2.42 10.10 2.19
CA SER A 176 1.22 9.47 1.64
C SER A 176 -0.08 9.80 2.37
N GLY A 177 -0.01 10.38 3.57
CA GLY A 177 -1.16 10.83 4.34
C GLY A 177 -1.68 9.83 5.35
N LEU A 178 -2.47 10.36 6.28
CA LEU A 178 -3.12 9.64 7.37
C LEU A 178 -4.61 9.98 7.39
N ARG A 179 -5.43 9.01 7.71
CA ARG A 179 -6.85 9.24 7.99
C ARG A 179 -7.02 9.59 9.47
N TYR A 180 -7.43 10.82 9.73
CA TYR A 180 -7.65 11.30 11.10
C TYR A 180 -8.84 10.64 11.80
N ASP A 181 -9.85 10.21 11.04
CA ASP A 181 -10.99 9.46 11.56
C ASP A 181 -10.62 8.08 12.11
N LEU A 182 -9.46 7.55 11.74
CA LEU A 182 -8.90 6.30 12.29
C LEU A 182 -7.86 6.56 13.41
N ALA A 183 -7.45 7.79 13.62
CA ALA A 183 -6.45 8.14 14.64
C ALA A 183 -7.15 8.38 16.01
N ILE A 184 -7.74 7.32 16.55
CA ILE A 184 -8.47 7.33 17.81
C ILE A 184 -7.59 6.79 18.94
#